data_2cb10cb25847abcaf69cdc22676aeea3
#
_entry.id   2cb10cb25847abcaf69cdc22676aeea3
#
_cell.length_a   1.000
_cell.length_b   1.000
_cell.length_c   1.000
_cell.angle_alpha   90.00
_cell.angle_beta   90.00
_cell.angle_gamma   90.00
#
_symmetry.space_group_name_H-M   'P 1'
#
loop_
_entity.id
_entity.type
_entity.pdbx_description
1 polymer ?
#
loop_
_entity_poly.entity_id
_entity_poly.type
_entity_poly.pdbx_seq_one_letter_code
_entity_poly.pdbx_strand_id
1 'polypeptide(L)'
;MQETMLQNRKPVIRSYWLVGACIAVGFVASICIGNYPISVREIISILTGGEVSALTRKVFFTLRLPRTCMGVMAGAGLGVAGSVYQMIFRNPLASPDIIGISSGANLGAAIAIVSVGIGVGGIALGAFAGGLLAVAFVMLLVRATRANTTATYVLAGIVISAVAKSVIMLLKYYADSESNLAAIEYWTMGSFAGVTASKVLSILPFWL
;
A
#
# COMPACT_ATOMS: atom_id res chain seq x y z
N MET A 1 13.36 -34.90 23.15
CA MET A 1 12.74 -33.55 23.16
C MET A 1 13.36 -32.60 22.10
N GLN A 2 14.68 -32.61 21.85
CA GLN A 2 15.32 -31.82 20.76
C GLN A 2 14.99 -32.33 19.36
N GLU A 3 14.91 -33.62 19.11
CA GLU A 3 14.58 -34.18 17.79
C GLU A 3 13.14 -33.86 17.35
N THR A 4 12.18 -33.84 18.27
CA THR A 4 10.78 -33.48 17.98
C THR A 4 10.65 -32.00 17.59
N MET A 5 11.49 -31.13 18.14
CA MET A 5 11.54 -29.69 17.79
C MET A 5 12.13 -29.46 16.39
N LEU A 6 13.08 -30.29 15.96
CA LEU A 6 13.70 -30.19 14.62
C LEU A 6 12.79 -30.77 13.53
N GLN A 7 12.01 -31.80 13.84
CA GLN A 7 11.07 -32.43 12.92
C GLN A 7 9.91 -31.50 12.56
N ASN A 8 9.51 -30.62 13.49
CA ASN A 8 8.42 -29.64 13.28
C ASN A 8 8.87 -28.37 12.52
N ARG A 9 10.17 -28.16 12.31
CA ARG A 9 10.70 -26.99 11.55
C ARG A 9 10.69 -27.19 10.03
N LYS A 10 10.76 -28.44 9.54
CA LYS A 10 10.82 -28.73 8.10
C LYS A 10 9.60 -28.22 7.30
N PRO A 11 8.35 -28.40 7.77
CA PRO A 11 7.18 -27.87 7.03
C PRO A 11 7.14 -26.34 7.00
N VAL A 12 7.59 -25.68 8.08
CA VAL A 12 7.62 -24.21 8.16
C VAL A 12 8.63 -23.62 7.16
N ILE A 13 9.85 -24.18 7.11
CA ILE A 13 10.89 -23.75 6.17
C ILE A 13 10.43 -23.95 4.72
N ARG A 14 9.78 -25.08 4.43
CA ARG A 14 9.20 -25.35 3.09
C ARG A 14 8.15 -24.31 2.69
N SER A 15 7.32 -23.87 3.63
CA SER A 15 6.32 -22.82 3.38
C SER A 15 6.97 -21.48 3.04
N TYR A 16 8.07 -21.09 3.70
CA TYR A 16 8.80 -19.87 3.35
C TYR A 16 9.42 -19.93 1.95
N TRP A 17 9.98 -21.06 1.55
CA TRP A 17 10.50 -21.25 0.19
C TRP A 17 9.39 -21.18 -0.86
N LEU A 18 8.23 -21.76 -0.59
CA LEU A 18 7.07 -21.67 -1.49
C LEU A 18 6.58 -20.23 -1.65
N VAL A 19 6.45 -19.49 -0.55
CA VAL A 19 6.06 -18.07 -0.60
C VAL A 19 7.11 -17.25 -1.35
N GLY A 20 8.40 -17.44 -1.09
CA GLY A 20 9.49 -16.78 -1.82
C GLY A 20 9.45 -17.07 -3.31
N ALA A 21 9.22 -18.34 -3.70
CA ALA A 21 9.07 -18.74 -5.09
C ALA A 21 7.84 -18.07 -5.75
N CYS A 22 6.69 -18.03 -5.07
CA CYS A 22 5.50 -17.33 -5.56
C CYS A 22 5.74 -15.84 -5.76
N ILE A 23 6.45 -15.18 -4.84
CA ILE A 23 6.82 -13.76 -4.98
C ILE A 23 7.75 -13.57 -6.18
N ALA A 24 8.76 -14.41 -6.36
CA ALA A 24 9.68 -14.33 -7.49
C ALA A 24 8.97 -14.54 -8.84
N VAL A 25 8.08 -15.55 -8.92
CA VAL A 25 7.27 -15.81 -10.10
C VAL A 25 6.33 -14.63 -10.37
N GLY A 26 5.65 -14.11 -9.35
CA GLY A 26 4.77 -12.94 -9.46
C GLY A 26 5.54 -11.69 -9.92
N PHE A 27 6.77 -11.49 -9.43
CA PHE A 27 7.64 -10.38 -9.85
C PHE A 27 7.97 -10.47 -11.34
N VAL A 28 8.43 -11.62 -11.81
CA VAL A 28 8.73 -11.84 -13.24
C VAL A 28 7.47 -11.70 -14.09
N ALA A 29 6.36 -12.31 -13.68
CA ALA A 29 5.08 -12.22 -14.39
C ALA A 29 4.59 -10.77 -14.51
N SER A 30 4.72 -9.97 -13.44
CA SER A 30 4.36 -8.55 -13.43
C SER A 30 5.17 -7.72 -14.45
N ILE A 31 6.43 -8.07 -14.67
CA ILE A 31 7.26 -7.42 -15.69
C ILE A 31 6.86 -7.86 -17.10
N CYS A 32 6.57 -9.15 -17.29
CA CYS A 32 6.28 -9.73 -18.60
C CYS A 32 4.90 -9.33 -19.12
N ILE A 33 3.87 -9.37 -18.24
CA ILE A 33 2.47 -9.23 -18.62
C ILE A 33 2.05 -7.76 -18.67
N GLY A 34 1.37 -7.33 -19.74
CA GLY A 34 0.72 -6.03 -19.89
C GLY A 34 0.53 -5.62 -21.34
N ASN A 35 0.05 -4.39 -21.59
CA ASN A 35 -0.26 -3.87 -22.92
C ASN A 35 0.93 -3.92 -23.91
N TYR A 36 2.14 -3.82 -23.40
CA TYR A 36 3.38 -4.08 -24.15
C TYR A 36 4.06 -5.28 -23.50
N PRO A 37 3.88 -6.49 -24.02
CA PRO A 37 4.48 -7.70 -23.43
C PRO A 37 5.99 -7.68 -23.60
N ILE A 38 6.71 -8.06 -22.55
CA ILE A 38 8.17 -8.22 -22.57
C ILE A 38 8.46 -9.70 -22.29
N SER A 39 9.19 -10.34 -23.17
CA SER A 39 9.56 -11.74 -23.00
C SER A 39 10.66 -11.90 -21.93
N VAL A 40 10.69 -13.05 -21.27
CA VAL A 40 11.75 -13.38 -20.30
C VAL A 40 13.14 -13.29 -20.96
N ARG A 41 13.24 -13.65 -22.25
CA ARG A 41 14.48 -13.55 -23.01
C ARG A 41 14.96 -12.11 -23.16
N GLU A 42 14.06 -11.16 -23.42
CA GLU A 42 14.36 -9.73 -23.48
C GLU A 42 14.79 -9.19 -22.11
N ILE A 43 14.14 -9.64 -21.02
CA ILE A 43 14.55 -9.26 -19.66
C ILE A 43 16.00 -9.71 -19.40
N ILE A 44 16.34 -10.96 -19.74
CA ILE A 44 17.70 -11.47 -19.59
C ILE A 44 18.68 -10.66 -20.45
N SER A 45 18.32 -10.37 -21.72
CA SER A 45 19.16 -9.54 -22.60
C SER A 45 19.38 -8.14 -22.02
N ILE A 46 18.36 -7.49 -21.45
CA ILE A 46 18.49 -6.20 -20.80
C ILE A 46 19.47 -6.27 -19.62
N LEU A 47 19.37 -7.30 -18.78
CA LEU A 47 20.20 -7.46 -17.58
C LEU A 47 21.65 -7.84 -17.92
N THR A 48 21.87 -8.56 -19.02
CA THR A 48 23.21 -8.98 -19.48
C THR A 48 23.87 -7.98 -20.44
N GLY A 49 23.22 -6.84 -20.72
CA GLY A 49 23.76 -5.83 -21.65
C GLY A 49 23.57 -6.16 -23.12
N GLY A 50 22.75 -7.17 -23.45
CA GLY A 50 22.44 -7.55 -24.84
C GLY A 50 21.56 -6.53 -25.58
N GLU A 51 21.44 -6.71 -26.88
CA GLU A 51 20.65 -5.85 -27.74
C GLU A 51 19.15 -6.15 -27.61
N VAL A 52 18.37 -5.12 -27.32
CA VAL A 52 16.91 -5.12 -27.33
C VAL A 52 16.43 -3.80 -27.95
N SER A 53 15.18 -3.76 -28.37
CA SER A 53 14.62 -2.51 -28.92
C SER A 53 14.71 -1.38 -27.88
N ALA A 54 14.94 -0.14 -28.35
CA ALA A 54 14.99 1.04 -27.47
C ALA A 54 13.67 1.23 -26.71
N LEU A 55 12.54 0.87 -27.34
CA LEU A 55 11.23 0.92 -26.74
C LEU A 55 11.09 -0.11 -25.59
N THR A 56 11.50 -1.36 -25.81
CA THR A 56 11.48 -2.42 -24.76
C THR A 56 12.29 -1.99 -23.55
N ARG A 57 13.51 -1.48 -23.76
CA ARG A 57 14.36 -0.97 -22.69
C ARG A 57 13.73 0.17 -21.93
N LYS A 58 13.12 1.13 -22.64
CA LYS A 58 12.41 2.26 -22.03
C LYS A 58 11.21 1.80 -21.21
N VAL A 59 10.36 0.93 -21.75
CA VAL A 59 9.19 0.38 -21.03
C VAL A 59 9.62 -0.39 -19.80
N PHE A 60 10.68 -1.19 -19.89
CA PHE A 60 11.20 -1.94 -18.75
C PHE A 60 11.63 -1.03 -17.61
N PHE A 61 12.54 -0.07 -17.85
CA PHE A 61 13.10 0.77 -16.78
C PHE A 61 12.17 1.88 -16.31
N THR A 62 11.29 2.42 -17.18
CA THR A 62 10.44 3.57 -16.83
C THR A 62 9.09 3.13 -16.24
N LEU A 63 8.56 2.00 -16.67
CA LEU A 63 7.20 1.59 -16.29
C LEU A 63 7.18 0.28 -15.49
N ARG A 64 7.77 -0.79 -16.03
CA ARG A 64 7.63 -2.14 -15.46
C ARG A 64 8.36 -2.30 -14.15
N LEU A 65 9.66 -2.11 -14.17
CA LEU A 65 10.51 -2.30 -13.01
C LEU A 65 10.09 -1.42 -11.82
N PRO A 66 9.87 -0.09 -11.98
CA PRO A 66 9.47 0.75 -10.86
C PRO A 66 8.13 0.35 -10.24
N ARG A 67 7.14 0.01 -11.07
CA ARG A 67 5.82 -0.41 -10.58
C ARG A 67 5.88 -1.72 -9.82
N THR A 68 6.60 -2.70 -10.35
CA THR A 68 6.76 -4.00 -9.70
C THR A 68 7.53 -3.87 -8.38
N CYS A 69 8.61 -3.09 -8.35
CA CYS A 69 9.33 -2.80 -7.11
C CYS A 69 8.45 -2.12 -6.07
N MET A 70 7.67 -1.10 -6.46
CA MET A 70 6.74 -0.43 -5.56
C MET A 70 5.68 -1.39 -5.02
N GLY A 71 5.16 -2.30 -5.87
CA GLY A 71 4.21 -3.33 -5.44
C GLY A 71 4.79 -4.26 -4.38
N VAL A 72 6.04 -4.70 -4.55
CA VAL A 72 6.72 -5.54 -3.56
C VAL A 72 6.96 -4.76 -2.25
N MET A 73 7.43 -3.51 -2.34
CA MET A 73 7.64 -2.65 -1.17
C MET A 73 6.33 -2.42 -0.41
N ALA A 74 5.25 -2.04 -1.12
CA ALA A 74 3.95 -1.83 -0.50
C ALA A 74 3.42 -3.11 0.16
N GLY A 75 3.50 -4.26 -0.53
CA GLY A 75 3.08 -5.55 0.01
C GLY A 75 3.86 -5.97 1.25
N ALA A 76 5.18 -5.78 1.25
CA ALA A 76 6.03 -6.09 2.41
C ALA A 76 5.72 -5.15 3.59
N GLY A 77 5.56 -3.84 3.34
CA GLY A 77 5.17 -2.87 4.38
C GLY A 77 3.82 -3.20 5.01
N LEU A 78 2.82 -3.52 4.18
CA LEU A 78 1.50 -3.95 4.67
C LEU A 78 1.57 -5.27 5.43
N GLY A 79 2.41 -6.21 5.00
CA GLY A 79 2.63 -7.48 5.70
C GLY A 79 3.23 -7.29 7.09
N VAL A 80 4.24 -6.43 7.22
CA VAL A 80 4.84 -6.08 8.51
C VAL A 80 3.80 -5.37 9.40
N ALA A 81 3.13 -4.35 8.87
CA ALA A 81 2.09 -3.64 9.61
C ALA A 81 0.98 -4.60 10.08
N GLY A 82 0.48 -5.47 9.19
CA GLY A 82 -0.51 -6.48 9.54
C GLY A 82 -0.06 -7.40 10.66
N SER A 83 1.18 -7.90 10.60
CA SER A 83 1.76 -8.76 11.64
C SER A 83 1.84 -8.05 13.00
N VAL A 84 2.25 -6.78 13.01
CA VAL A 84 2.29 -5.96 14.22
C VAL A 84 0.90 -5.78 14.81
N TYR A 85 -0.10 -5.48 13.98
CA TYR A 85 -1.49 -5.34 14.45
C TYR A 85 -2.04 -6.64 15.03
N GLN A 86 -1.80 -7.78 14.36
CA GLN A 86 -2.22 -9.09 14.86
C GLN A 86 -1.58 -9.40 16.22
N MET A 87 -0.33 -9.03 16.42
CA MET A 87 0.38 -9.20 17.69
C MET A 87 -0.18 -8.31 18.80
N ILE A 88 -0.38 -7.00 18.52
CA ILE A 88 -0.90 -6.03 19.49
C ILE A 88 -2.31 -6.42 19.94
N PHE A 89 -3.18 -6.76 19.00
CA PHE A 89 -4.58 -7.09 19.28
C PHE A 89 -4.79 -8.57 19.65
N ARG A 90 -3.73 -9.39 19.59
CA ARG A 90 -3.80 -10.85 19.83
C ARG A 90 -4.93 -11.50 19.03
N ASN A 91 -5.15 -11.03 17.82
CA ASN A 91 -6.23 -11.45 16.94
C ASN A 91 -5.68 -11.60 15.50
N PRO A 92 -5.72 -12.81 14.91
CA PRO A 92 -5.22 -13.04 13.55
C PRO A 92 -6.02 -12.30 12.46
N LEU A 93 -7.21 -11.79 12.79
CA LEU A 93 -8.04 -11.02 11.87
C LEU A 93 -7.77 -9.50 11.94
N ALA A 94 -6.90 -9.05 12.85
CA ALA A 94 -6.58 -7.64 12.97
C ALA A 94 -5.75 -7.16 11.78
N SER A 95 -6.12 -5.99 11.26
CA SER A 95 -5.40 -5.28 10.20
C SER A 95 -5.38 -3.77 10.47
N PRO A 96 -4.45 -3.02 9.87
CA PRO A 96 -4.42 -1.55 9.99
C PRO A 96 -5.73 -0.88 9.55
N ASP A 97 -6.44 -1.49 8.62
CA ASP A 97 -7.69 -0.97 8.04
C ASP A 97 -8.85 -0.93 9.03
N ILE A 98 -8.87 -1.86 9.99
CA ILE A 98 -9.92 -1.96 11.03
C ILE A 98 -9.94 -0.69 11.90
N ILE A 99 -8.80 -0.03 12.09
CA ILE A 99 -8.71 1.22 12.89
C ILE A 99 -9.04 2.47 12.05
N GLY A 100 -9.37 2.31 10.76
CA GLY A 100 -9.78 3.42 9.90
C GLY A 100 -8.63 4.25 9.33
N ILE A 101 -7.39 3.76 9.37
CA ILE A 101 -6.21 4.46 8.84
C ILE A 101 -6.39 4.79 7.37
N SER A 102 -6.80 3.83 6.55
CA SER A 102 -7.00 4.04 5.11
C SER A 102 -8.10 5.07 4.83
N SER A 103 -9.18 5.06 5.61
CA SER A 103 -10.26 6.05 5.47
C SER A 103 -9.79 7.45 5.83
N GLY A 104 -8.98 7.59 6.89
CA GLY A 104 -8.35 8.84 7.27
C GLY A 104 -7.35 9.34 6.23
N ALA A 105 -6.52 8.45 5.69
CA ALA A 105 -5.57 8.77 4.64
C ALA A 105 -6.29 9.24 3.36
N ASN A 106 -7.37 8.57 2.97
CA ASN A 106 -8.19 8.99 1.83
C ASN A 106 -8.84 10.36 2.05
N LEU A 107 -9.33 10.63 3.27
CA LEU A 107 -9.86 11.95 3.63
C LEU A 107 -8.79 13.03 3.55
N GLY A 108 -7.60 12.79 4.11
CA GLY A 108 -6.50 13.74 4.06
C GLY A 108 -6.03 14.01 2.63
N ALA A 109 -5.98 12.98 1.79
CA ALA A 109 -5.71 13.14 0.36
C ALA A 109 -6.79 13.97 -0.35
N ALA A 110 -8.06 13.69 -0.11
CA ALA A 110 -9.18 14.42 -0.70
C ALA A 110 -9.17 15.91 -0.31
N ILE A 111 -8.90 16.22 0.96
CA ILE A 111 -8.73 17.60 1.44
C ILE A 111 -7.55 18.27 0.71
N ALA A 112 -6.41 17.59 0.58
CA ALA A 112 -5.26 18.15 -0.11
C ALA A 112 -5.53 18.42 -1.60
N ILE A 113 -6.24 17.52 -2.28
CA ILE A 113 -6.64 17.69 -3.69
C ILE A 113 -7.50 18.95 -3.86
N VAL A 114 -8.48 19.15 -2.99
CA VAL A 114 -9.41 20.29 -3.10
C VAL A 114 -8.74 21.61 -2.68
N SER A 115 -7.86 21.58 -1.65
CA SER A 115 -7.32 22.81 -1.04
C SER A 115 -6.01 23.29 -1.68
N VAL A 116 -5.12 22.38 -2.06
CA VAL A 116 -3.74 22.68 -2.53
C VAL A 116 -3.59 22.38 -4.03
N GLY A 117 -4.54 21.65 -4.60
CA GLY A 117 -4.48 21.19 -5.99
C GLY A 117 -3.75 19.84 -6.14
N ILE A 118 -3.57 19.40 -7.39
CA ILE A 118 -3.14 18.04 -7.77
C ILE A 118 -1.61 17.83 -7.63
N GLY A 119 -0.95 18.51 -6.72
CA GLY A 119 0.48 18.33 -6.45
C GLY A 119 0.75 17.02 -5.69
N VAL A 120 1.52 16.08 -6.29
CA VAL A 120 1.76 14.73 -5.74
C VAL A 120 2.32 14.75 -4.31
N GLY A 121 3.21 15.68 -3.99
CA GLY A 121 3.79 15.82 -2.64
C GLY A 121 2.76 16.27 -1.60
N GLY A 122 1.91 17.24 -1.94
CA GLY A 122 0.85 17.74 -1.06
C GLY A 122 -0.19 16.65 -0.75
N ILE A 123 -0.59 15.87 -1.77
CA ILE A 123 -1.54 14.77 -1.60
C ILE A 123 -0.96 13.68 -0.69
N ALA A 124 0.31 13.31 -0.88
CA ALA A 124 0.96 12.30 -0.06
C ALA A 124 1.09 12.73 1.41
N LEU A 125 1.47 14.00 1.67
CA LEU A 125 1.52 14.56 3.01
C LEU A 125 0.13 14.64 3.63
N GLY A 126 -0.88 15.07 2.88
CA GLY A 126 -2.26 15.10 3.33
C GLY A 126 -2.76 13.70 3.71
N ALA A 127 -2.49 12.69 2.87
CA ALA A 127 -2.83 11.31 3.17
C ALA A 127 -2.14 10.80 4.44
N PHE A 128 -0.85 11.05 4.58
CA PHE A 128 -0.10 10.64 5.77
C PHE A 128 -0.65 11.31 7.05
N ALA A 129 -0.84 12.63 7.01
CA ALA A 129 -1.42 13.37 8.12
C ALA A 129 -2.83 12.88 8.47
N GLY A 130 -3.69 12.66 7.46
CA GLY A 130 -5.04 12.13 7.64
C GLY A 130 -5.07 10.75 8.28
N GLY A 131 -4.16 9.85 7.88
CA GLY A 131 -4.00 8.54 8.50
C GLY A 131 -3.59 8.63 9.98
N LEU A 132 -2.61 9.49 10.31
CA LEU A 132 -2.18 9.73 11.69
C LEU A 132 -3.30 10.34 12.55
N LEU A 133 -4.03 11.31 12.01
CA LEU A 133 -5.18 11.91 12.70
C LEU A 133 -6.28 10.89 12.97
N ALA A 134 -6.57 9.99 12.03
CA ALA A 134 -7.53 8.91 12.25
C ALA A 134 -7.14 8.04 13.44
N VAL A 135 -5.87 7.62 13.53
CA VAL A 135 -5.36 6.88 14.69
C VAL A 135 -5.50 7.69 15.98
N ALA A 136 -5.12 8.97 15.97
CA ALA A 136 -5.23 9.84 17.13
C ALA A 136 -6.69 9.96 17.61
N PHE A 137 -7.65 10.16 16.71
CA PHE A 137 -9.08 10.20 17.03
C PHE A 137 -9.60 8.87 17.58
N VAL A 138 -9.20 7.74 17.01
CA VAL A 138 -9.55 6.42 17.56
C VAL A 138 -9.03 6.28 18.99
N MET A 139 -7.77 6.65 19.24
CA MET A 139 -7.19 6.59 20.58
C MET A 139 -7.91 7.51 21.58
N LEU A 140 -8.33 8.70 21.15
CA LEU A 140 -9.11 9.63 21.96
C LEU A 140 -10.49 9.04 22.30
N LEU A 141 -11.18 8.46 21.32
CA LEU A 141 -12.49 7.82 21.55
C LEU A 141 -12.37 6.65 22.52
N VAL A 142 -11.37 5.77 22.35
CA VAL A 142 -11.14 4.65 23.27
C VAL A 142 -10.85 5.13 24.69
N ARG A 143 -10.02 6.18 24.86
CA ARG A 143 -9.78 6.79 26.17
C ARG A 143 -11.05 7.35 26.80
N ALA A 144 -11.90 8.00 26.02
CA ALA A 144 -13.17 8.58 26.51
C ALA A 144 -14.15 7.52 27.02
N THR A 145 -14.19 6.34 26.40
CA THR A 145 -15.07 5.23 26.81
C THR A 145 -14.56 4.47 28.04
N ARG A 146 -13.29 4.70 28.45
CA ARG A 146 -12.61 3.95 29.53
C ARG A 146 -12.58 2.43 29.35
N ALA A 147 -12.98 1.92 28.19
CA ALA A 147 -13.02 0.50 27.84
C ALA A 147 -11.85 0.18 26.88
N ASN A 148 -10.79 -0.39 27.43
CA ASN A 148 -9.56 -0.65 26.69
C ASN A 148 -9.55 -2.09 26.14
N THR A 149 -10.55 -2.42 25.28
CA THR A 149 -10.68 -3.75 24.67
C THR A 149 -10.45 -3.67 23.16
N THR A 150 -10.05 -4.78 22.53
CA THR A 150 -9.92 -4.86 21.07
C THR A 150 -11.21 -4.46 20.35
N ALA A 151 -12.37 -4.85 20.89
CA ALA A 151 -13.67 -4.49 20.33
C ALA A 151 -13.89 -2.98 20.34
N THR A 152 -13.47 -2.27 21.38
CA THR A 152 -13.59 -0.80 21.47
C THR A 152 -12.77 -0.12 20.38
N TYR A 153 -11.54 -0.57 20.11
CA TYR A 153 -10.72 -0.03 19.02
C TYR A 153 -11.37 -0.26 17.65
N VAL A 154 -11.93 -1.45 17.42
CA VAL A 154 -12.61 -1.79 16.17
C VAL A 154 -13.85 -0.91 15.98
N LEU A 155 -14.70 -0.78 17.00
CA LEU A 155 -15.89 0.07 16.92
C LEU A 155 -15.54 1.54 16.71
N ALA A 156 -14.52 2.06 17.41
CA ALA A 156 -14.02 3.42 17.20
C ALA A 156 -13.52 3.61 15.77
N GLY A 157 -12.77 2.64 15.22
CA GLY A 157 -12.29 2.66 13.83
C GLY A 157 -13.43 2.69 12.81
N ILE A 158 -14.49 1.91 13.04
CA ILE A 158 -15.70 1.93 12.18
C ILE A 158 -16.35 3.31 12.19
N VAL A 159 -16.49 3.93 13.37
CA VAL A 159 -17.07 5.28 13.50
C VAL A 159 -16.22 6.31 12.75
N ILE A 160 -14.89 6.32 12.97
CA ILE A 160 -13.97 7.24 12.29
C ILE A 160 -14.01 7.01 10.78
N SER A 161 -14.04 5.76 10.33
CA SER A 161 -14.14 5.44 8.90
C SER A 161 -15.46 5.94 8.29
N ALA A 162 -16.56 5.80 8.99
CA ALA A 162 -17.87 6.30 8.53
C ALA A 162 -17.88 7.82 8.42
N VAL A 163 -17.34 8.53 9.43
CA VAL A 163 -17.20 9.99 9.39
C VAL A 163 -16.30 10.42 8.23
N ALA A 164 -15.14 9.80 8.08
CA ALA A 164 -14.21 10.12 6.99
C ALA A 164 -14.88 9.94 5.61
N LYS A 165 -15.56 8.82 5.38
CA LYS A 165 -16.30 8.55 4.14
C LYS A 165 -17.41 9.57 3.88
N SER A 166 -18.16 9.98 4.91
CA SER A 166 -19.19 11.01 4.79
C SER A 166 -18.61 12.36 4.41
N VAL A 167 -17.47 12.75 5.01
CA VAL A 167 -16.78 14.01 4.64
C VAL A 167 -16.23 13.94 3.23
N ILE A 168 -15.64 12.81 2.81
CA ILE A 168 -15.19 12.63 1.42
C ILE A 168 -16.36 12.78 0.45
N MET A 169 -17.54 12.25 0.79
CA MET A 169 -18.73 12.38 -0.05
C MET A 169 -19.17 13.84 -0.18
N LEU A 170 -19.12 14.61 0.91
CA LEU A 170 -19.37 16.06 0.86
C LEU A 170 -18.34 16.80 0.01
N LEU A 171 -17.04 16.48 0.18
CA LEU A 171 -15.99 17.06 -0.64
C LEU A 171 -16.20 16.77 -2.13
N LYS A 172 -16.58 15.55 -2.48
CA LYS A 172 -16.91 15.17 -3.86
C LYS A 172 -18.11 15.95 -4.40
N TYR A 173 -19.12 16.19 -3.58
CA TYR A 173 -20.31 16.95 -3.98
C TYR A 173 -19.97 18.42 -4.32
N TYR A 174 -19.07 19.04 -3.53
CA TYR A 174 -18.65 20.42 -3.73
C TYR A 174 -17.41 20.58 -4.62
N ALA A 175 -16.74 19.47 -4.98
CA ALA A 175 -15.56 19.52 -5.83
C ALA A 175 -15.92 19.90 -7.26
N ASP A 176 -15.01 20.62 -7.93
CA ASP A 176 -15.10 20.88 -9.35
C ASP A 176 -15.10 19.55 -10.14
N SER A 177 -16.15 19.38 -10.97
CA SER A 177 -16.46 18.09 -11.61
C SER A 177 -15.39 17.59 -12.55
N GLU A 178 -14.63 18.48 -13.19
CA GLU A 178 -13.71 18.11 -14.28
C GLU A 178 -12.35 17.61 -13.79
N SER A 179 -11.84 18.14 -12.67
CA SER A 179 -10.49 17.83 -12.23
C SER A 179 -10.43 17.19 -10.84
N ASN A 180 -11.03 17.82 -9.84
CA ASN A 180 -10.88 17.40 -8.44
C ASN A 180 -11.65 16.14 -8.11
N LEU A 181 -12.88 15.99 -8.65
CA LEU A 181 -13.68 14.77 -8.45
C LEU A 181 -12.95 13.55 -9.04
N ALA A 182 -12.47 13.64 -10.27
CA ALA A 182 -11.73 12.57 -10.93
C ALA A 182 -10.44 12.22 -10.16
N ALA A 183 -9.72 13.21 -9.63
CA ALA A 183 -8.51 13.02 -8.85
C ALA A 183 -8.79 12.30 -7.53
N ILE A 184 -9.87 12.67 -6.80
CA ILE A 184 -10.28 12.00 -5.56
C ILE A 184 -10.67 10.55 -5.84
N GLU A 185 -11.44 10.28 -6.89
CA GLU A 185 -11.82 8.93 -7.29
C GLU A 185 -10.59 8.08 -7.63
N TYR A 186 -9.70 8.61 -8.46
CA TYR A 186 -8.48 7.92 -8.85
C TYR A 186 -7.59 7.60 -7.64
N TRP A 187 -7.47 8.54 -6.67
CA TRP A 187 -6.70 8.33 -5.45
C TRP A 187 -7.33 7.24 -4.57
N THR A 188 -8.64 7.30 -4.35
CA THR A 188 -9.35 6.33 -3.48
C THR A 188 -9.36 4.92 -4.05
N MET A 189 -9.34 4.74 -5.37
CA MET A 189 -9.17 3.43 -6.00
C MET A 189 -7.76 2.84 -5.79
N GLY A 190 -6.76 3.71 -5.65
CA GLY A 190 -5.35 3.32 -5.57
C GLY A 190 -4.78 2.85 -6.92
N SER A 191 -3.56 3.26 -7.23
CA SER A 191 -2.92 2.89 -8.49
C SER A 191 -1.41 3.05 -8.43
N PHE A 192 -0.69 2.11 -9.04
CA PHE A 192 0.74 2.23 -9.32
C PHE A 192 1.02 2.81 -10.72
N ALA A 193 0.01 3.26 -11.47
CA ALA A 193 0.19 3.76 -12.83
C ALA A 193 1.13 4.98 -12.90
N GLY A 194 1.09 5.86 -11.90
CA GLY A 194 1.94 7.05 -11.80
C GLY A 194 3.30 6.82 -11.13
N VAL A 195 3.69 5.58 -10.85
CA VAL A 195 5.00 5.27 -10.24
C VAL A 195 6.10 5.37 -11.28
N THR A 196 7.16 6.11 -10.93
CA THR A 196 8.40 6.28 -11.71
C THR A 196 9.61 5.83 -10.89
N ALA A 197 10.74 5.60 -11.56
CA ALA A 197 11.98 5.21 -10.90
C ALA A 197 12.43 6.23 -9.83
N SER A 198 12.27 7.53 -10.10
CA SER A 198 12.60 8.59 -9.14
C SER A 198 11.75 8.52 -7.87
N LYS A 199 10.45 8.22 -8.00
CA LYS A 199 9.57 8.04 -6.83
C LYS A 199 9.95 6.83 -6.00
N VAL A 200 10.30 5.71 -6.63
CA VAL A 200 10.80 4.51 -5.91
C VAL A 200 12.05 4.84 -5.13
N LEU A 201 13.04 5.48 -5.77
CA LEU A 201 14.28 5.88 -5.13
C LEU A 201 14.08 6.87 -3.98
N SER A 202 13.11 7.80 -4.10
CA SER A 202 12.81 8.76 -3.03
C SER A 202 12.19 8.10 -1.80
N ILE A 203 11.46 7.00 -1.96
CA ILE A 203 10.80 6.28 -0.86
C ILE A 203 11.74 5.26 -0.21
N LEU A 204 12.70 4.72 -0.96
CA LEU A 204 13.61 3.69 -0.48
C LEU A 204 14.32 3.99 0.85
N PRO A 205 14.84 5.21 1.11
CA PRO A 205 15.50 5.54 2.38
C PRO A 205 14.55 5.53 3.59
N PHE A 206 13.25 5.74 3.39
CA PHE A 206 12.24 5.70 4.45
C PHE A 206 11.70 4.29 4.68
N TRP A 207 12.05 3.38 3.80
CA TRP A 207 11.57 2.00 3.84
C TRP A 207 12.60 1.05 4.49
N LEU A 208 13.89 1.40 4.48
CA LEU A 208 15.00 0.70 5.13
C LEU A 208 15.16 1.13 6.58
#